data_caf73c0ac08faba8b4d6c7870266ead6
#
_entry.id   caf73c0ac08faba8b4d6c7870266ead6
#
_cell.length_a   1.000
_cell.length_b   1.000
_cell.length_c   1.000
_cell.angle_alpha   90.00
_cell.angle_beta   90.00
_cell.angle_gamma   90.00
#
_symmetry.space_group_name_H-M   'P 1'
#
loop_
_entity.id
_entity.type
_entity.pdbx_description
1 polymer ?
#
loop_
_entity_poly.entity_id
_entity_poly.type
_entity_poly.pdbx_seq_one_letter_code
_entity_poly.pdbx_strand_id
1 'polypeptide(L)' 'MVDYKQSSMVDVAYDLMTKKKKPVDFYKLWQEVSEIKGFDQNDQEENESLFYTNITLDGRFITVGENRWDLRSRHK' A
#
# COMPACT_ATOMS: atom_id res chain seq x y z
N MET A 1 0.24 -0.15 -19.54
CA MET A 1 0.35 0.95 -18.58
C MET A 1 -0.67 0.76 -17.46
N VAL A 2 -0.25 0.90 -16.24
CA VAL A 2 -1.13 0.73 -15.09
C VAL A 2 -2.00 1.97 -14.92
N ASP A 3 -3.32 1.77 -14.87
CA ASP A 3 -4.24 2.86 -14.57
C ASP A 3 -4.49 2.89 -13.06
N TYR A 4 -3.76 3.74 -12.36
CA TYR A 4 -3.83 3.80 -10.91
C TYR A 4 -5.21 4.19 -10.38
N LYS A 5 -6.01 4.91 -11.16
CA LYS A 5 -7.34 5.30 -10.71
C LYS A 5 -8.31 4.12 -10.68
N GLN A 6 -8.10 3.14 -11.55
CA GLN A 6 -8.96 1.96 -11.62
C GLN A 6 -8.38 0.77 -10.86
N SER A 7 -7.09 0.82 -10.54
CA SER A 7 -6.46 -0.24 -9.77
C SER A 7 -6.88 -0.17 -8.32
N SER A 8 -6.89 -1.33 -7.65
CA SER A 8 -7.15 -1.35 -6.22
C SER A 8 -6.00 -0.70 -5.45
N MET A 9 -6.27 -0.30 -4.21
CA MET A 9 -5.24 0.32 -3.37
C MET A 9 -4.03 -0.60 -3.20
N VAL A 10 -4.26 -1.90 -3.03
CA VAL A 10 -3.15 -2.85 -2.86
C VAL A 10 -2.35 -3.04 -4.14
N ASP A 11 -3.00 -2.93 -5.30
CA ASP A 11 -2.27 -3.00 -6.57
C ASP A 11 -1.36 -1.80 -6.75
N VAL A 12 -1.85 -0.61 -6.40
CA VAL A 12 -1.02 0.60 -6.42
C VAL A 12 0.14 0.46 -5.45
N ALA A 13 -0.13 -0.03 -4.24
CA ALA A 13 0.91 -0.24 -3.24
C ALA A 13 1.96 -1.25 -3.72
N TYR A 14 1.52 -2.33 -4.35
CA TYR A 14 2.43 -3.33 -4.89
C TYR A 14 3.37 -2.71 -5.92
N ASP A 15 2.83 -1.92 -6.84
CA ASP A 15 3.63 -1.25 -7.86
C ASP A 15 4.65 -0.29 -7.22
N LEU A 16 4.21 0.49 -6.24
CA LEU A 16 5.12 1.39 -5.53
C LEU A 16 6.23 0.64 -4.83
N MET A 17 5.90 -0.46 -4.17
CA MET A 17 6.88 -1.23 -3.41
C MET A 17 7.85 -1.98 -4.30
N THR A 18 7.46 -2.36 -5.52
CA THR A 18 8.39 -2.97 -6.45
C THR A 18 9.47 -2.00 -6.90
N LYS A 19 9.16 -0.70 -6.88
CA LYS A 19 10.12 0.35 -7.22
C LYS A 19 11.02 0.71 -6.03
N LYS A 20 10.56 0.46 -4.82
CA LYS A 20 11.33 0.68 -3.60
C LYS A 20 12.06 -0.59 -3.23
N LYS A 21 13.31 -0.48 -2.82
CA LYS A 21 14.15 -1.65 -2.55
C LYS A 21 14.32 -1.93 -1.07
N LYS A 22 13.46 -1.38 -0.24
CA LYS A 22 13.50 -1.52 1.21
C LYS A 22 12.10 -1.49 1.77
N PRO A 23 11.91 -1.96 3.02
CA PRO A 23 10.60 -1.87 3.67
C PRO A 23 10.12 -0.42 3.77
N VAL A 24 8.82 -0.25 3.73
CA VAL A 24 8.17 1.07 3.72
C VAL A 24 7.26 1.18 4.93
N ASP A 25 7.31 2.32 5.60
CA ASP A 25 6.40 2.65 6.68
C ASP A 25 4.97 2.70 6.13
N PHE A 26 4.02 2.12 6.89
CA PHE A 26 2.63 2.05 6.44
C PHE A 26 2.06 3.43 6.12
N TYR A 27 2.32 4.41 6.97
CA TYR A 27 1.76 5.74 6.77
C TYR A 27 2.32 6.42 5.53
N LYS A 28 3.59 6.22 5.26
CA LYS A 28 4.20 6.75 4.03
C LYS A 28 3.62 6.08 2.80
N LEU A 29 3.45 4.78 2.86
CA LEU A 29 2.86 4.03 1.75
C LEU A 29 1.42 4.48 1.52
N TRP A 30 0.64 4.62 2.59
CA TRP A 30 -0.73 5.11 2.51
C TRP A 30 -0.79 6.50 1.91
N GLN A 31 0.11 7.38 2.34
CA GLN A 31 0.16 8.75 1.83
C GLN A 31 0.36 8.78 0.33
N GLU A 32 1.29 7.97 -0.17
CA GLU A 32 1.53 7.88 -1.61
C GLU A 32 0.35 7.28 -2.36
N VAL A 33 -0.25 6.24 -1.82
CA VAL A 33 -1.41 5.60 -2.43
C VAL A 33 -2.59 6.57 -2.48
N SER A 34 -2.86 7.28 -1.39
CA SER A 34 -3.98 8.21 -1.35
C SER A 34 -3.79 9.38 -2.31
N GLU A 35 -2.56 9.84 -2.50
CA GLU A 35 -2.27 10.87 -3.49
C GLU A 35 -2.52 10.39 -4.91
N ILE A 36 -2.06 9.20 -5.22
CA ILE A 36 -2.23 8.62 -6.55
C ILE A 36 -3.71 8.37 -6.84
N LYS A 37 -4.45 7.86 -5.86
CA LYS A 37 -5.88 7.59 -6.01
C LYS A 37 -6.72 8.86 -5.99
N GLY A 38 -6.17 9.95 -5.44
CA GLY A 38 -6.88 11.22 -5.39
C GLY A 38 -8.01 11.26 -4.38
N PHE A 39 -7.88 10.56 -3.25
CA PHE A 39 -8.91 10.58 -2.21
C PHE A 39 -8.95 11.96 -1.54
N ASP A 40 -10.17 12.46 -1.29
CA ASP A 40 -10.31 13.69 -0.53
C ASP A 40 -10.25 13.40 0.98
N GLN A 41 -10.21 14.46 1.79
CA GLN A 41 -10.03 14.32 3.23
C GLN A 41 -11.15 13.51 3.89
N ASN A 42 -12.36 13.62 3.39
CA ASN A 42 -13.50 12.93 3.98
C ASN A 42 -13.42 11.42 3.77
N ASP A 43 -12.78 11.00 2.68
CA ASP A 43 -12.69 9.59 2.31
C ASP A 43 -11.42 8.93 2.84
N GLN A 44 -10.41 9.71 3.23
CA GLN A 44 -9.10 9.16 3.59
C GLN A 44 -9.15 8.23 4.80
N GLU A 45 -9.86 8.62 5.85
CA GLU A 45 -9.90 7.82 7.08
C GLU A 45 -10.51 6.45 6.84
N GLU A 46 -11.64 6.40 6.16
CA GLU A 46 -12.31 5.15 5.84
C GLU A 46 -11.47 4.28 4.91
N ASN A 47 -10.87 4.89 3.90
CA ASN A 47 -10.06 4.16 2.93
C ASN A 47 -8.73 3.71 3.53
N GLU A 48 -8.17 4.45 4.47
CA GLU A 48 -6.96 4.05 5.17
C GLU A 48 -7.21 2.75 5.96
N SER A 49 -8.31 2.68 6.67
CA SER A 49 -8.69 1.49 7.42
C SER A 49 -8.89 0.30 6.49
N LEU A 50 -9.58 0.53 5.38
CA LEU A 50 -9.79 -0.49 4.37
C LEU A 50 -8.48 -0.95 3.74
N PHE A 51 -7.58 -0.01 3.47
CA PHE A 51 -6.28 -0.32 2.92
C PHE A 51 -5.46 -1.21 3.87
N TYR A 52 -5.47 -0.88 5.15
CA TYR A 52 -4.77 -1.68 6.15
C TYR A 52 -5.30 -3.13 6.15
N THR A 53 -6.62 -3.28 6.15
CA THR A 53 -7.24 -4.60 6.09
C THR A 53 -6.83 -5.34 4.82
N ASN A 54 -6.87 -4.65 3.69
CA ASN A 54 -6.55 -5.26 2.41
C ASN A 54 -5.08 -5.71 2.35
N ILE A 55 -4.17 -4.88 2.86
CA ILE A 55 -2.74 -5.23 2.82
C ILE A 55 -2.42 -6.40 3.75
N THR A 56 -3.13 -6.51 4.88
CA THR A 56 -2.91 -7.64 5.79
C THR A 56 -3.43 -8.96 5.21
N LEU A 57 -4.46 -8.90 4.37
CA LEU A 57 -5.05 -10.09 3.76
C LEU A 57 -4.38 -10.47 2.44
N ASP A 58 -3.64 -9.55 1.83
CA ASP A 58 -3.01 -9.80 0.55
C ASP A 58 -1.69 -10.54 0.74
N GLY A 59 -1.57 -11.72 0.12
CA GLY A 59 -0.39 -12.58 0.28
C GLY A 59 0.89 -12.03 -0.32
N ARG A 60 0.83 -10.91 -1.05
CA ARG A 60 2.01 -10.30 -1.64
C ARG A 60 2.83 -9.47 -0.66
N PHE A 61 2.26 -9.17 0.50
CA PHE A 61 2.87 -8.27 1.49
C PHE A 61 3.15 -8.99 2.79
N ILE A 62 4.18 -8.54 3.49
CA ILE A 62 4.53 -9.06 4.81
C ILE A 62 4.95 -7.88 5.70
N THR A 63 4.53 -7.91 6.96
CA THR A 63 4.97 -6.91 7.92
C THR A 63 6.33 -7.32 8.47
N VAL A 64 7.24 -6.33 8.58
CA VAL A 64 8.60 -6.57 9.06
C VAL A 64 8.87 -5.86 10.39
N GLY A 65 7.79 -5.49 11.09
CA GLY A 65 7.88 -4.87 12.41
C GLY A 65 7.70 -3.37 12.38
N GLU A 66 7.29 -2.80 13.50
CA GLU A 66 7.12 -1.36 13.67
C GLU A 66 6.28 -0.69 12.58
N ASN A 67 5.22 -1.37 12.18
CA ASN A 67 4.28 -0.86 11.16
C ASN A 67 4.94 -0.63 9.80
N ARG A 68 5.99 -1.38 9.50
CA ARG A 68 6.63 -1.36 8.19
C ARG A 68 6.25 -2.60 7.40
N TRP A 69 6.12 -2.44 6.09
CA TRP A 69 5.71 -3.50 5.18
C TRP A 69 6.72 -3.66 4.05
N ASP A 70 6.82 -4.87 3.55
CA ASP A 70 7.67 -5.19 2.41
C ASP A 70 6.98 -6.25 1.56
N LEU A 71 7.55 -6.55 0.42
CA LEU A 71 7.04 -7.61 -0.43
C LEU A 71 7.46 -8.97 0.11
N ARG A 72 6.51 -9.89 0.19
CA ARG A 72 6.77 -11.24 0.68
C ARG A 72 7.85 -11.93 -0.15
N SER A 73 7.90 -11.66 -1.44
CA SER A 73 8.88 -12.29 -2.34
C SER A 73 10.33 -11.96 -1.96
N ARG A 74 10.55 -10.91 -1.19
CA ARG A 74 11.90 -10.55 -0.72
C ARG A 74 12.31 -11.28 0.56
N HIS A 75 11.37 -11.98 1.19
CA HIS A 75 11.57 -12.64 2.49
C HIS A 75 11.24 -14.12 2.37
N LYS A 76 12.01 -14.81 1.59
CA LYS A 76 11.84 -16.25 1.39
C LYS A 76 12.56 -17.06 2.46
#